data_9efb07dbdc8c2fcc0da1c1b4dcc16922
#
_entry.id   9efb07dbdc8c2fcc0da1c1b4dcc16922
#
_cell.length_a   1.000
_cell.length_b   1.000
_cell.length_c   1.000
_cell.angle_alpha   90.00
_cell.angle_beta   90.00
_cell.angle_gamma   90.00
#
_symmetry.space_group_name_H-M   'P 1'
#
loop_
_entity.id
_entity.type
_entity.pdbx_description
1 polymer ?
#
loop_
_entity_poly.entity_id
_entity_poly.type
_entity_poly.pdbx_seq_one_letter_code
_entity_poly.pdbx_strand_id
1 'polypeptide(L)'
;MVTNGDGETGSCAINSEVVSPPGWNYNGNITQVYYNDSILIYGAPAFYGPGAATTDRGNCLLYGQTTIIASMWQTINLTNYADSALIDTGTVKFNLSAWLGGVSNQNDSATVFLSFTDQANQTIGSMTSIGPVLDTDRGGLTVLIFRQTSGLVPVGARSTSLLVTFTWGSGGYNNGYADNIGVYLYQ
;
A
#
# COMPACT_ATOMS: atom_id res chain seq x y z
N MET A 1 -0.66 -9.31 8.20
CA MET A 1 -1.82 -8.72 8.93
C MET A 1 -2.79 -7.97 8.00
N VAL A 2 -2.34 -7.44 6.90
CA VAL A 2 -3.16 -6.67 5.95
C VAL A 2 -4.09 -7.62 5.18
N THR A 3 -5.36 -7.25 5.03
CA THR A 3 -6.33 -7.97 4.21
C THR A 3 -6.23 -7.43 2.78
N ASN A 4 -6.09 -8.33 1.79
CA ASN A 4 -6.04 -7.96 0.37
C ASN A 4 -5.01 -6.84 0.07
N GLY A 5 -3.83 -6.95 0.67
CA GLY A 5 -2.73 -6.02 0.40
C GLY A 5 -2.06 -6.29 -0.96
N ASP A 6 -2.28 -7.46 -1.50
CA ASP A 6 -1.80 -7.97 -2.78
C ASP A 6 -2.78 -7.73 -3.95
N GLY A 7 -3.98 -7.19 -3.67
CA GLY A 7 -4.98 -6.94 -4.70
C GLY A 7 -5.58 -8.19 -5.34
N GLU A 8 -5.44 -9.38 -4.75
CA GLU A 8 -5.87 -10.65 -5.37
C GLU A 8 -7.25 -11.14 -4.88
N THR A 9 -7.85 -10.47 -3.89
CA THR A 9 -9.16 -10.85 -3.39
C THR A 9 -10.28 -10.22 -4.23
N GLY A 10 -11.15 -11.05 -4.79
CA GLY A 10 -12.25 -10.61 -5.65
C GLY A 10 -11.83 -10.46 -7.11
N SER A 11 -12.63 -9.71 -7.87
CA SER A 11 -12.39 -9.48 -9.31
C SER A 11 -11.49 -8.28 -9.51
N CYS A 12 -10.63 -8.33 -10.52
CA CYS A 12 -9.89 -7.16 -10.97
C CYS A 12 -10.63 -6.49 -12.13
N ALA A 13 -10.53 -5.19 -12.21
CA ALA A 13 -11.13 -4.39 -13.26
C ALA A 13 -10.51 -4.70 -14.62
N ILE A 14 -11.34 -4.61 -15.65
CA ILE A 14 -10.97 -4.58 -17.06
C ILE A 14 -11.50 -3.28 -17.66
N ASN A 15 -10.79 -2.70 -18.61
CA ASN A 15 -11.14 -1.43 -19.25
C ASN A 15 -11.22 -0.30 -18.21
N SER A 16 -12.24 0.54 -18.27
CA SER A 16 -12.42 1.70 -17.38
C SER A 16 -13.30 1.45 -16.16
N GLU A 17 -13.57 0.20 -15.81
CA GLU A 17 -14.36 -0.13 -14.64
C GLU A 17 -13.68 0.29 -13.33
N VAL A 18 -14.49 0.63 -12.33
CA VAL A 18 -14.03 0.85 -10.96
C VAL A 18 -14.38 -0.38 -10.15
N VAL A 19 -13.38 -1.13 -9.74
CA VAL A 19 -13.53 -2.29 -8.86
C VAL A 19 -12.75 -2.03 -7.58
N SER A 20 -13.47 -1.57 -6.57
CA SER A 20 -12.86 -1.25 -5.28
C SER A 20 -12.35 -2.49 -4.57
N PRO A 21 -11.14 -2.45 -3.97
CA PRO A 21 -10.52 -3.61 -3.34
C PRO A 21 -11.32 -4.07 -2.10
N PRO A 22 -11.77 -5.34 -2.06
CA PRO A 22 -12.44 -5.88 -0.88
C PRO A 22 -11.56 -5.84 0.37
N GLY A 23 -12.19 -5.58 1.52
CA GLY A 23 -11.49 -5.50 2.82
C GLY A 23 -10.86 -4.14 3.13
N TRP A 24 -10.94 -3.18 2.22
CA TRP A 24 -10.50 -1.81 2.43
C TRP A 24 -11.69 -0.85 2.54
N ASN A 25 -11.56 0.14 3.44
CA ASN A 25 -12.34 1.38 3.35
C ASN A 25 -11.62 2.29 2.35
N TYR A 26 -12.36 3.14 1.62
CA TYR A 26 -11.74 3.98 0.58
C TYR A 26 -12.49 5.28 0.35
N ASN A 27 -11.77 6.24 -0.22
CA ASN A 27 -12.30 7.49 -0.74
C ASN A 27 -11.71 7.73 -2.13
N GLY A 28 -12.56 8.00 -3.10
CA GLY A 28 -12.19 8.11 -4.52
C GLY A 28 -12.31 6.78 -5.27
N ASN A 29 -11.92 6.79 -6.54
CA ASN A 29 -12.10 5.67 -7.47
C ASN A 29 -10.95 4.65 -7.41
N ILE A 30 -10.53 4.26 -6.20
CA ILE A 30 -9.48 3.25 -6.08
C ILE A 30 -9.94 1.95 -6.73
N THR A 31 -9.08 1.40 -7.56
CA THR A 31 -9.40 0.25 -8.39
C THR A 31 -8.33 -0.83 -8.26
N GLN A 32 -8.79 -2.05 -8.06
CA GLN A 32 -8.02 -3.26 -8.23
C GLN A 32 -8.07 -3.64 -9.70
N VAL A 33 -6.94 -3.68 -10.39
CA VAL A 33 -6.87 -3.81 -11.86
C VAL A 33 -5.84 -4.85 -12.28
N TYR A 34 -6.10 -5.53 -13.39
CA TYR A 34 -5.14 -6.48 -13.96
C TYR A 34 -3.85 -5.79 -14.40
N TYR A 35 -2.70 -6.41 -14.13
CA TYR A 35 -1.39 -5.94 -14.59
C TYR A 35 -1.26 -5.82 -16.11
N ASN A 36 -2.00 -6.61 -16.84
CA ASN A 36 -1.99 -6.64 -18.30
C ASN A 36 -3.12 -5.85 -18.96
N ASP A 37 -3.87 -5.04 -18.20
CA ASP A 37 -4.87 -4.16 -18.77
C ASP A 37 -4.19 -3.04 -19.55
N SER A 38 -4.30 -3.09 -20.89
CA SER A 38 -3.61 -2.15 -21.77
C SER A 38 -4.28 -0.78 -21.85
N ILE A 39 -5.48 -0.62 -21.29
CA ILE A 39 -6.24 0.63 -21.28
C ILE A 39 -5.93 1.44 -20.01
N LEU A 40 -5.92 0.76 -18.86
CA LEU A 40 -5.72 1.38 -17.56
C LEU A 40 -4.24 1.39 -17.14
N ILE A 41 -3.48 0.39 -17.56
CA ILE A 41 -2.09 0.21 -17.19
C ILE A 41 -1.21 0.30 -18.44
N TYR A 42 -0.59 1.45 -18.66
CA TYR A 42 0.35 1.64 -19.75
C TYR A 42 1.63 0.82 -19.54
N GLY A 43 1.66 -0.36 -20.20
CA GLY A 43 2.87 -1.19 -20.21
C GLY A 43 3.09 -1.97 -18.93
N ALA A 44 2.19 -2.92 -18.62
CA ALA A 44 2.33 -3.93 -17.56
C ALA A 44 3.50 -3.68 -16.59
N PRO A 45 3.31 -2.93 -15.50
CA PRO A 45 4.41 -2.53 -14.63
C PRO A 45 5.17 -3.76 -14.13
N ALA A 46 6.49 -3.73 -14.26
CA ALA A 46 7.36 -4.75 -13.75
C ALA A 46 7.80 -4.43 -12.32
N PHE A 47 8.02 -5.44 -11.51
CA PHE A 47 8.73 -5.26 -10.26
C PHE A 47 10.21 -5.04 -10.57
N TYR A 48 10.82 -4.03 -9.96
CA TYR A 48 12.20 -3.67 -10.19
C TYR A 48 12.98 -3.51 -8.89
N GLY A 49 14.13 -4.15 -8.78
CA GLY A 49 15.01 -4.06 -7.63
C GLY A 49 15.25 -5.38 -6.91
N PRO A 50 16.01 -5.37 -5.82
CA PRO A 50 16.30 -6.58 -5.04
C PRO A 50 15.03 -7.27 -4.54
N GLY A 51 14.95 -8.59 -4.75
CA GLY A 51 13.79 -9.40 -4.33
C GLY A 51 12.62 -9.40 -5.30
N ALA A 52 12.73 -8.75 -6.44
CA ALA A 52 11.69 -8.71 -7.47
C ALA A 52 11.55 -10.09 -8.15
N ALA A 53 10.64 -10.92 -7.64
CA ALA A 53 10.19 -12.13 -8.33
C ALA A 53 8.91 -11.82 -9.11
N THR A 54 8.91 -12.12 -10.41
CA THR A 54 7.71 -11.93 -11.26
C THR A 54 6.53 -12.81 -10.84
N THR A 55 6.79 -13.87 -10.07
CA THR A 55 5.78 -14.79 -9.53
C THR A 55 5.05 -14.25 -8.31
N ASP A 56 5.58 -13.22 -7.66
CA ASP A 56 5.03 -12.68 -6.39
C ASP A 56 4.01 -11.56 -6.60
N ARG A 57 3.90 -11.02 -7.81
CA ARG A 57 3.00 -9.92 -8.10
C ARG A 57 1.53 -10.33 -8.33
N GLY A 58 1.25 -11.65 -8.45
CA GLY A 58 -0.10 -12.11 -8.77
C GLY A 58 -0.61 -11.61 -10.13
N ASN A 59 -1.90 -11.31 -10.20
CA ASN A 59 -2.58 -10.87 -11.43
C ASN A 59 -2.91 -9.37 -11.41
N CYS A 60 -3.06 -8.78 -10.23
CA CYS A 60 -3.66 -7.47 -10.03
C CYS A 60 -2.80 -6.55 -9.19
N LEU A 61 -3.04 -5.27 -9.34
CA LEU A 61 -2.47 -4.21 -8.51
C LEU A 61 -3.54 -3.18 -8.12
N LEU A 62 -3.21 -2.29 -7.21
CA LEU A 62 -4.07 -1.21 -6.72
C LEU A 62 -3.63 0.12 -7.33
N TYR A 63 -4.57 0.95 -7.82
CA TYR A 63 -4.25 2.27 -8.35
C TYR A 63 -5.37 3.31 -8.15
N GLY A 64 -5.03 4.62 -8.30
CA GLY A 64 -5.90 5.74 -7.97
C GLY A 64 -6.94 6.12 -9.04
N GLN A 65 -6.83 5.57 -10.24
CA GLN A 65 -7.73 5.76 -11.39
C GLN A 65 -7.97 7.25 -11.76
N THR A 66 -9.19 7.79 -11.66
CA THR A 66 -9.54 9.15 -12.10
C THR A 66 -9.59 10.18 -10.97
N THR A 67 -9.28 9.81 -9.75
CA THR A 67 -9.34 10.70 -8.58
C THR A 67 -7.99 11.37 -8.34
N ILE A 68 -7.97 12.69 -8.21
CA ILE A 68 -6.73 13.48 -8.00
C ILE A 68 -5.98 13.02 -6.75
N ILE A 69 -6.70 12.84 -5.64
CA ILE A 69 -6.17 12.22 -4.42
C ILE A 69 -7.18 11.18 -3.99
N ALA A 70 -6.81 9.92 -4.13
CA ALA A 70 -7.59 8.78 -3.64
C ALA A 70 -6.90 8.15 -2.43
N SER A 71 -7.67 7.59 -1.52
CA SER A 71 -7.12 6.92 -0.35
C SER A 71 -7.90 5.67 0.03
N MET A 72 -7.19 4.68 0.56
CA MET A 72 -7.80 3.50 1.16
C MET A 72 -7.14 3.19 2.51
N TRP A 73 -7.89 2.60 3.44
CA TRP A 73 -7.37 2.32 4.77
C TRP A 73 -7.98 1.09 5.41
N GLN A 74 -7.20 0.52 6.34
CA GLN A 74 -7.63 -0.53 7.26
C GLN A 74 -7.24 -0.16 8.69
N THR A 75 -8.06 -0.55 9.65
CA THR A 75 -7.70 -0.58 11.07
C THR A 75 -7.50 -2.04 11.48
N ILE A 76 -6.35 -2.36 12.01
CA ILE A 76 -5.94 -3.71 12.35
C ILE A 76 -5.78 -3.80 13.87
N ASN A 77 -6.52 -4.70 14.52
CA ASN A 77 -6.35 -4.97 15.95
C ASN A 77 -5.06 -5.79 16.17
N LEU A 78 -4.09 -5.21 16.85
CA LEU A 78 -2.79 -5.83 17.10
C LEU A 78 -2.87 -7.04 18.03
N THR A 79 -3.87 -7.06 18.95
CA THR A 79 -4.01 -8.15 19.89
C THR A 79 -4.46 -9.48 19.26
N ASN A 80 -4.88 -9.44 18.00
CA ASN A 80 -5.09 -10.64 17.19
C ASN A 80 -3.78 -11.31 16.71
N TYR A 81 -2.64 -10.61 16.82
CA TYR A 81 -1.35 -11.03 16.26
C TYR A 81 -0.22 -11.07 17.30
N ALA A 82 -0.34 -10.33 18.39
CA ALA A 82 0.60 -10.33 19.50
C ALA A 82 -0.13 -10.10 20.82
N ASP A 83 0.32 -10.77 21.89
CA ASP A 83 -0.21 -10.54 23.23
C ASP A 83 0.02 -9.07 23.64
N SER A 84 -1.01 -8.46 24.24
CA SER A 84 -0.94 -7.08 24.73
C SER A 84 0.17 -6.89 25.78
N ALA A 85 0.38 -7.88 26.66
CA ALA A 85 1.48 -7.84 27.61
C ALA A 85 2.85 -7.85 26.93
N LEU A 86 2.98 -8.55 25.79
CA LEU A 86 4.19 -8.55 25.00
C LEU A 86 4.42 -7.20 24.32
N ILE A 87 3.37 -6.60 23.76
CA ILE A 87 3.44 -5.23 23.19
C ILE A 87 3.91 -4.24 24.27
N ASP A 88 3.40 -4.37 25.48
CA ASP A 88 3.70 -3.47 26.60
C ASP A 88 5.13 -3.63 27.15
N THR A 89 5.88 -4.67 26.74
CA THR A 89 7.33 -4.75 27.01
C THR A 89 8.15 -3.75 26.20
N GLY A 90 7.61 -3.20 25.12
CA GLY A 90 8.33 -2.31 24.20
C GLY A 90 9.37 -3.04 23.32
N THR A 91 9.32 -4.37 23.24
CA THR A 91 10.28 -5.17 22.45
C THR A 91 9.73 -5.61 21.09
N VAL A 92 8.40 -5.53 20.91
CA VAL A 92 7.76 -5.89 19.64
C VAL A 92 8.12 -4.87 18.56
N LYS A 93 8.53 -5.38 17.42
CA LYS A 93 8.86 -4.59 16.23
C LYS A 93 7.80 -4.79 15.16
N PHE A 94 7.68 -3.80 14.28
CA PHE A 94 6.92 -3.92 13.04
C PHE A 94 7.83 -3.83 11.83
N ASN A 95 7.44 -4.44 10.74
CA ASN A 95 7.92 -4.16 9.39
C ASN A 95 6.71 -3.74 8.54
N LEU A 96 6.82 -2.60 7.88
CA LEU A 96 5.90 -2.11 6.86
C LEU A 96 6.59 -2.24 5.52
N SER A 97 5.93 -2.85 4.54
CA SER A 97 6.47 -3.02 3.19
C SER A 97 5.39 -2.90 2.14
N ALA A 98 5.78 -2.48 0.94
CA ALA A 98 4.96 -2.48 -0.27
C ALA A 98 5.82 -2.37 -1.52
N TRP A 99 5.27 -2.78 -2.64
CA TRP A 99 5.74 -2.39 -3.97
C TRP A 99 4.98 -1.15 -4.42
N LEU A 100 5.69 -0.05 -4.69
CA LEU A 100 5.13 1.25 -5.02
C LEU A 100 5.71 1.75 -6.33
N GLY A 101 4.90 2.46 -7.12
CA GLY A 101 5.36 2.99 -8.39
C GLY A 101 4.33 3.81 -9.14
N GLY A 102 4.46 3.81 -10.45
CA GLY A 102 3.60 4.55 -11.37
C GLY A 102 4.03 4.35 -12.81
N VAL A 103 3.45 5.14 -13.72
CA VAL A 103 3.66 5.00 -15.15
C VAL A 103 4.72 5.98 -15.69
N SER A 104 5.68 5.47 -16.47
CA SER A 104 6.62 6.26 -17.27
C SER A 104 7.18 7.46 -16.49
N ASN A 105 7.25 8.63 -17.14
CA ASN A 105 7.74 9.90 -16.60
C ASN A 105 6.64 10.73 -15.87
N GLN A 106 5.55 10.11 -15.45
CA GLN A 106 4.52 10.79 -14.64
C GLN A 106 4.87 10.71 -13.16
N ASN A 107 4.62 11.79 -12.42
CA ASN A 107 4.81 11.86 -10.97
C ASN A 107 3.63 11.34 -10.16
N ASP A 108 2.75 10.57 -10.80
CA ASP A 108 1.73 9.81 -10.09
C ASP A 108 2.40 8.84 -9.12
N SER A 109 1.87 8.74 -7.93
CA SER A 109 2.54 7.99 -6.87
C SER A 109 1.57 7.41 -5.85
N ALA A 110 2.06 6.42 -5.11
CA ALA A 110 1.40 5.91 -3.92
C ALA A 110 2.33 6.08 -2.70
N THR A 111 1.72 6.39 -1.55
CA THR A 111 2.40 6.47 -0.26
C THR A 111 1.62 5.65 0.75
N VAL A 112 2.30 4.85 1.54
CA VAL A 112 1.70 4.05 2.62
C VAL A 112 2.12 4.61 3.96
N PHE A 113 1.15 4.90 4.82
CA PHE A 113 1.33 5.43 6.17
C PHE A 113 0.88 4.40 7.20
N LEU A 114 1.60 4.30 8.29
CA LEU A 114 1.31 3.46 9.45
C LEU A 114 1.30 4.31 10.72
N SER A 115 0.24 4.21 11.50
CA SER A 115 0.12 4.84 12.82
C SER A 115 -0.46 3.85 13.82
N PHE A 116 -0.22 4.09 15.11
CA PHE A 116 -0.68 3.23 16.19
C PHE A 116 -1.66 3.98 17.10
N THR A 117 -2.61 3.25 17.67
CA THR A 117 -3.56 3.77 18.66
C THR A 117 -3.60 2.87 19.88
N ASP A 118 -3.90 3.47 21.03
CA ASP A 118 -4.12 2.78 22.31
C ASP A 118 -5.55 2.21 22.43
N GLN A 119 -5.87 1.70 23.61
CA GLN A 119 -7.20 1.16 23.94
C GLN A 119 -8.33 2.20 23.85
N ALA A 120 -8.02 3.49 24.02
CA ALA A 120 -8.98 4.60 23.92
C ALA A 120 -9.04 5.20 22.50
N ASN A 121 -8.44 4.55 21.51
CA ASN A 121 -8.28 5.04 20.13
C ASN A 121 -7.51 6.38 20.03
N GLN A 122 -6.65 6.68 20.99
CA GLN A 122 -5.76 7.84 20.91
C GLN A 122 -4.49 7.46 20.17
N THR A 123 -4.07 8.30 19.23
CA THR A 123 -2.81 8.08 18.48
C THR A 123 -1.62 8.14 19.44
N ILE A 124 -0.76 7.14 19.36
CA ILE A 124 0.48 7.03 20.15
C ILE A 124 1.68 6.76 19.25
N GLY A 125 2.85 7.27 19.68
CA GLY A 125 4.06 7.20 18.87
C GLY A 125 4.01 8.13 17.66
N SER A 126 4.98 7.96 16.77
CA SER A 126 5.08 8.74 15.53
C SER A 126 4.51 7.93 14.36
N MET A 127 3.83 8.62 13.45
CA MET A 127 3.43 8.05 12.18
C MET A 127 4.68 7.76 11.32
N THR A 128 4.67 6.62 10.66
CA THR A 128 5.73 6.19 9.75
C THR A 128 5.18 6.04 8.33
N SER A 129 6.03 6.18 7.32
CA SER A 129 5.59 6.02 5.93
C SER A 129 6.68 5.41 5.04
N ILE A 130 6.24 4.81 3.94
CA ILE A 130 7.06 4.37 2.82
C ILE A 130 6.51 4.96 1.51
N GLY A 131 7.41 5.30 0.58
CA GLY A 131 7.06 6.09 -0.60
C GLY A 131 7.07 7.62 -0.32
N PRO A 132 6.62 8.44 -1.29
CA PRO A 132 6.25 8.04 -2.65
C PRO A 132 7.41 7.49 -3.46
N VAL A 133 7.11 6.79 -4.55
CA VAL A 133 8.07 6.41 -5.60
C VAL A 133 7.74 7.25 -6.84
N LEU A 134 8.55 8.25 -7.11
CA LEU A 134 8.37 9.20 -8.20
C LEU A 134 8.99 8.72 -9.52
N ASP A 135 8.78 9.46 -10.61
CA ASP A 135 9.38 9.18 -11.91
C ASP A 135 10.90 9.15 -11.86
N THR A 136 11.52 10.04 -11.11
CA THR A 136 12.97 10.10 -10.89
C THR A 136 13.53 8.85 -10.21
N ASP A 137 12.78 8.26 -9.25
CA ASP A 137 13.18 7.00 -8.62
C ASP A 137 13.10 5.83 -9.57
N ARG A 138 12.18 5.89 -10.55
CA ARG A 138 11.91 4.86 -11.54
C ARG A 138 12.73 5.01 -12.83
N GLY A 139 13.47 6.11 -12.97
CA GLY A 139 14.18 6.42 -14.21
C GLY A 139 13.27 6.62 -15.43
N GLY A 140 12.05 7.12 -15.22
CA GLY A 140 11.03 7.30 -16.25
C GLY A 140 10.37 5.99 -16.74
N LEU A 141 10.53 4.89 -16.02
CA LEU A 141 9.96 3.58 -16.39
C LEU A 141 8.63 3.33 -15.70
N THR A 142 7.79 2.47 -16.32
CA THR A 142 6.58 1.91 -15.70
C THR A 142 6.98 0.71 -14.85
N VAL A 143 7.25 0.94 -13.57
CA VAL A 143 7.73 -0.10 -12.65
C VAL A 143 7.23 0.15 -11.24
N LEU A 144 7.21 -0.93 -10.43
CA LEU A 144 7.07 -0.87 -8.98
C LEU A 144 8.44 -1.15 -8.34
N ILE A 145 8.76 -0.39 -7.32
CA ILE A 145 10.00 -0.50 -6.54
C ILE A 145 9.63 -0.85 -5.10
N PHE A 146 10.31 -1.85 -4.56
CA PHE A 146 10.11 -2.27 -3.18
C PHE A 146 10.52 -1.16 -2.20
N ARG A 147 9.64 -0.88 -1.26
CA ARG A 147 9.90 0.02 -0.13
C ARG A 147 9.55 -0.68 1.16
N GLN A 148 10.38 -0.50 2.17
CA GLN A 148 10.12 -1.00 3.51
C GLN A 148 10.71 -0.09 4.58
N THR A 149 10.11 -0.19 5.76
CA THR A 149 10.64 0.42 6.99
C THR A 149 10.27 -0.44 8.19
N SER A 150 11.00 -0.32 9.27
CA SER A 150 10.74 -1.04 10.50
C SER A 150 10.94 -0.14 11.72
N GLY A 151 10.33 -0.50 12.84
CA GLY A 151 10.47 0.22 14.09
C GLY A 151 9.87 -0.56 15.25
N LEU A 152 9.92 0.04 16.43
CA LEU A 152 9.27 -0.50 17.62
C LEU A 152 7.76 -0.18 17.58
N VAL A 153 6.94 -1.14 17.95
CA VAL A 153 5.53 -0.89 18.26
C VAL A 153 5.48 -0.11 19.56
N PRO A 154 4.77 1.02 19.63
CA PRO A 154 4.67 1.81 20.87
C PRO A 154 4.06 1.00 22.01
N VAL A 155 4.62 1.16 23.21
CA VAL A 155 4.03 0.61 24.44
C VAL A 155 2.60 1.13 24.58
N GLY A 156 1.65 0.26 24.91
CA GLY A 156 0.23 0.60 25.00
C GLY A 156 -0.52 0.53 23.68
N ALA A 157 0.13 0.25 22.56
CA ALA A 157 -0.56 0.08 21.28
C ALA A 157 -1.53 -1.11 21.32
N ARG A 158 -2.74 -0.90 20.76
CA ARG A 158 -3.76 -1.93 20.65
C ARG A 158 -4.27 -2.10 19.23
N SER A 159 -4.16 -1.03 18.43
CA SER A 159 -4.50 -1.08 17.01
C SER A 159 -3.47 -0.32 16.17
N THR A 160 -3.43 -0.63 14.89
CA THR A 160 -2.69 0.15 13.89
C THR A 160 -3.63 0.53 12.75
N SER A 161 -3.47 1.76 12.27
CA SER A 161 -4.13 2.27 11.07
C SER A 161 -3.13 2.27 9.93
N LEU A 162 -3.48 1.59 8.85
CA LEU A 162 -2.76 1.55 7.60
C LEU A 162 -3.52 2.39 6.58
N LEU A 163 -2.92 3.46 6.08
CA LEU A 163 -3.49 4.37 5.09
C LEU A 163 -2.62 4.35 3.83
N VAL A 164 -3.24 4.14 2.68
CA VAL A 164 -2.59 4.28 1.37
C VAL A 164 -3.20 5.49 0.66
N THR A 165 -2.36 6.39 0.18
CA THR A 165 -2.78 7.56 -0.58
C THR A 165 -2.19 7.48 -1.98
N PHE A 166 -3.05 7.61 -2.99
CA PHE A 166 -2.67 7.70 -4.40
C PHE A 166 -2.80 9.16 -4.83
N THR A 167 -1.72 9.71 -5.36
CA THR A 167 -1.63 11.12 -5.76
C THR A 167 -1.40 11.24 -7.25
N TRP A 168 -2.29 11.97 -7.93
CA TRP A 168 -2.14 12.29 -9.34
C TRP A 168 -1.11 13.41 -9.53
N GLY A 169 -0.15 13.19 -10.39
CA GLY A 169 0.88 14.16 -10.73
C GLY A 169 0.68 14.76 -12.13
N SER A 170 0.28 13.93 -13.10
CA SER A 170 0.10 14.36 -14.49
C SER A 170 -0.66 13.32 -15.32
N GLY A 171 -1.07 13.69 -16.54
CA GLY A 171 -1.77 12.77 -17.44
C GLY A 171 -3.28 12.75 -17.24
N GLY A 172 -3.93 11.70 -17.74
CA GLY A 172 -5.39 11.55 -17.72
C GLY A 172 -5.93 10.74 -16.54
N TYR A 173 -5.07 10.00 -15.87
CA TYR A 173 -5.39 9.10 -14.76
C TYR A 173 -4.37 9.27 -13.64
N ASN A 174 -4.78 8.99 -12.41
CA ASN A 174 -3.90 8.83 -11.27
C ASN A 174 -3.27 7.44 -11.32
N ASN A 175 -2.13 7.35 -11.99
CA ASN A 175 -1.35 6.13 -12.17
C ASN A 175 -0.34 5.91 -11.03
N GLY A 176 -0.66 6.33 -9.82
CA GLY A 176 0.03 5.84 -8.63
C GLY A 176 -0.33 4.37 -8.43
N TYR A 177 0.68 3.51 -8.30
CA TYR A 177 0.53 2.06 -8.18
C TYR A 177 1.01 1.57 -6.82
N ALA A 178 0.27 0.61 -6.25
CA ALA A 178 0.67 -0.10 -5.06
C ALA A 178 0.32 -1.58 -5.17
N ASP A 179 1.19 -2.45 -4.62
CA ASP A 179 0.99 -3.89 -4.55
C ASP A 179 1.73 -4.51 -3.37
N ASN A 180 1.31 -5.70 -2.96
CA ASN A 180 1.92 -6.47 -1.86
C ASN A 180 2.15 -5.65 -0.58
N ILE A 181 1.14 -4.86 -0.21
CA ILE A 181 1.16 -4.04 0.99
C ILE A 181 1.09 -4.95 2.22
N GLY A 182 2.12 -4.93 3.04
CA GLY A 182 2.24 -5.80 4.19
C GLY A 182 2.65 -5.08 5.47
N VAL A 183 2.07 -5.53 6.59
CA VAL A 183 2.53 -5.18 7.93
C VAL A 183 2.75 -6.48 8.71
N TYR A 184 3.91 -6.65 9.31
CA TYR A 184 4.29 -7.81 10.09
C TYR A 184 4.79 -7.37 11.46
N LEU A 185 4.44 -8.15 12.50
CA LEU A 185 5.02 -8.00 13.85
C LEU A 185 6.05 -9.09 14.06
N TYR A 186 7.13 -8.74 14.76
CA TYR A 186 8.19 -9.67 15.12
C TYR A 186 8.93 -9.22 16.38
N GLN A 187 9.73 -10.08 16.96
CA GLN A 187 10.56 -9.87 18.13
C GLN A 187 12.02 -10.09 17.84
#